data_4e64f9595d4198e7c59816dd39632ff6
#
_entry.id   4e64f9595d4198e7c59816dd39632ff6
#
_cell.length_a   1.000
_cell.length_b   1.000
_cell.length_c   1.000
_cell.angle_alpha   90.00
_cell.angle_beta   90.00
_cell.angle_gamma   90.00
#
_symmetry.space_group_name_H-M   'P 1'
#
loop_
_entity.id
_entity.type
_entity.pdbx_description
1 polymer ?
#
loop_
_entity_poly.entity_id
_entity_poly.type
_entity_poly.pdbx_seq_one_letter_code
_entity_poly.pdbx_strand_id
1 'polypeptide(L)'
;MMRGDYVFYLKSSDNAKLAVEDINPAHQKTVVLVHGWPICQEMYEYQKDILNDCRYRIISYDIRGLGMSQVMGRGYDYDQLAIDMHSVLITLNVHNVTLVGFSMGGAICVRYMSKFGKERVSKLVLAGAAVPSYTRTIHNPEGQSIDAVNQLIEQCYTNRPKMVHDFGQNVFALNHGSEFMNWFTSICLKGSGIGTIQTAISLRDEDVYQDLFEIKVTTLIMHGVLDKICPFSFALIMHECIEDSILCKFEYSGHGIFYDERERFNQVLIDFIEQ
;
A
#
# COMPACT_ATOMS: atom_id res chain seq x y z
N MET A 1 -10.82 25.33 -4.79
CA MET A 1 -11.69 24.38 -4.08
C MET A 1 -10.91 23.84 -2.91
N MET A 2 -11.43 23.89 -1.69
CA MET A 2 -10.70 23.40 -0.52
C MET A 2 -10.71 21.87 -0.52
N ARG A 3 -9.54 21.21 -0.36
CA ARG A 3 -9.34 19.75 -0.34
C ARG A 3 -10.01 18.99 0.83
N GLY A 4 -10.85 19.65 1.63
CA GLY A 4 -11.43 19.05 2.85
C GLY A 4 -12.76 18.33 2.71
N ASP A 5 -13.41 18.37 1.55
CA ASP A 5 -14.82 17.97 1.42
C ASP A 5 -15.06 16.56 0.85
N TYR A 6 -14.01 15.76 0.60
CA TYR A 6 -14.14 14.45 -0.04
C TYR A 6 -13.89 13.24 0.87
N VAL A 7 -13.38 13.44 2.10
CA VAL A 7 -13.17 12.34 3.06
C VAL A 7 -14.46 12.11 3.85
N PHE A 8 -14.96 10.90 3.78
CA PHE A 8 -16.09 10.42 4.59
C PHE A 8 -15.72 9.12 5.30
N TYR A 9 -16.58 8.65 6.21
CA TYR A 9 -16.29 7.46 7.00
C TYR A 9 -17.22 6.33 6.64
N LEU A 10 -16.64 5.17 6.30
CA LEU A 10 -17.35 3.89 6.20
C LEU A 10 -17.06 3.03 7.43
N LYS A 11 -17.96 2.10 7.72
CA LYS A 11 -17.79 1.12 8.79
C LYS A 11 -17.30 -0.20 8.22
N SER A 12 -16.23 -0.74 8.81
CA SER A 12 -15.84 -2.13 8.64
C SER A 12 -16.80 -3.09 9.35
N SER A 13 -16.65 -4.38 9.11
CA SER A 13 -17.47 -5.44 9.71
C SER A 13 -17.49 -5.43 11.25
N ASP A 14 -16.41 -4.96 11.89
CA ASP A 14 -16.28 -4.80 13.33
C ASP A 14 -16.64 -3.39 13.82
N ASN A 15 -17.28 -2.58 12.98
CA ASN A 15 -17.68 -1.18 13.20
C ASN A 15 -16.51 -0.18 13.29
N ALA A 16 -15.26 -0.54 12.98
CA ALA A 16 -14.17 0.42 12.82
C ALA A 16 -14.52 1.44 11.73
N LYS A 17 -14.30 2.73 12.00
CA LYS A 17 -14.53 3.80 11.03
C LYS A 17 -13.28 3.97 10.18
N LEU A 18 -13.41 3.78 8.88
CA LEU A 18 -12.37 3.95 7.88
C LEU A 18 -12.59 5.27 7.15
N ALA A 19 -11.58 6.11 7.11
CA ALA A 19 -11.59 7.35 6.35
C ALA A 19 -11.36 7.04 4.87
N VAL A 20 -12.30 7.42 4.01
CA VAL A 20 -12.34 7.06 2.59
C VAL A 20 -12.47 8.31 1.75
N GLU A 21 -11.75 8.37 0.64
CA GLU A 21 -12.01 9.31 -0.46
C GLU A 21 -12.58 8.53 -1.66
N ASP A 22 -13.60 9.11 -2.31
CA ASP A 22 -14.20 8.60 -3.54
C ASP A 22 -14.34 9.76 -4.53
N ILE A 23 -13.38 9.87 -5.43
CA ILE A 23 -13.29 10.94 -6.41
C ILE A 23 -13.93 10.44 -7.71
N ASN A 24 -14.75 11.27 -8.34
CA ASN A 24 -15.46 10.97 -9.59
C ASN A 24 -16.35 9.71 -9.53
N PRO A 25 -17.26 9.56 -8.57
CA PRO A 25 -18.03 8.33 -8.36
C PRO A 25 -18.94 7.92 -9.53
N ALA A 26 -19.17 8.83 -10.49
CA ALA A 26 -19.95 8.54 -11.70
C ALA A 26 -19.13 7.86 -12.82
N HIS A 27 -17.81 7.81 -12.72
CA HIS A 27 -16.97 7.16 -13.74
C HIS A 27 -16.96 5.65 -13.55
N GLN A 28 -16.92 4.91 -14.67
CA GLN A 28 -17.05 3.45 -14.68
C GLN A 28 -15.75 2.73 -14.36
N LYS A 29 -14.62 3.22 -14.89
CA LYS A 29 -13.30 2.64 -14.62
C LYS A 29 -12.84 3.07 -13.24
N THR A 30 -12.69 2.12 -12.32
CA THR A 30 -12.39 2.38 -10.92
C THR A 30 -11.00 1.89 -10.54
N VAL A 31 -10.21 2.76 -9.92
CA VAL A 31 -8.91 2.44 -9.32
C VAL A 31 -9.03 2.56 -7.80
N VAL A 32 -8.59 1.54 -7.08
CA VAL A 32 -8.56 1.52 -5.61
C VAL A 32 -7.12 1.55 -5.15
N LEU A 33 -6.75 2.55 -4.35
CA LEU A 33 -5.39 2.80 -3.90
C LEU A 33 -5.23 2.44 -2.42
N VAL A 34 -4.34 1.51 -2.11
CA VAL A 34 -4.07 1.01 -0.75
C VAL A 34 -2.64 1.36 -0.36
N HIS A 35 -2.50 2.25 0.62
CA HIS A 35 -1.21 2.77 1.06
C HIS A 35 -0.41 1.77 1.91
N GLY A 36 0.89 2.06 2.11
CA GLY A 36 1.80 1.28 2.93
C GLY A 36 1.93 1.77 4.38
N TRP A 37 2.92 1.23 5.07
CA TRP A 37 3.32 1.61 6.43
C TRP A 37 4.50 2.61 6.40
N PRO A 38 4.58 3.55 7.31
CA PRO A 38 3.58 4.04 8.29
C PRO A 38 2.78 5.25 7.79
N ILE A 39 2.57 5.31 6.50
CA ILE A 39 2.03 6.42 5.72
C ILE A 39 0.48 6.39 5.69
N CYS A 40 -0.16 7.32 5.00
CA CYS A 40 -1.61 7.38 4.77
C CYS A 40 -1.94 7.59 3.29
N GLN A 41 -3.23 7.58 2.93
CA GLN A 41 -3.70 7.71 1.54
C GLN A 41 -3.25 8.97 0.81
N GLU A 42 -2.79 10.00 1.53
CA GLU A 42 -2.26 11.23 0.92
C GLU A 42 -0.96 11.01 0.14
N MET A 43 -0.27 9.88 0.35
CA MET A 43 0.90 9.52 -0.44
C MET A 43 0.61 9.49 -1.95
N TYR A 44 -0.64 9.21 -2.32
CA TYR A 44 -1.07 9.10 -3.70
C TYR A 44 -1.50 10.44 -4.33
N GLU A 45 -1.11 11.58 -3.76
CA GLU A 45 -1.49 12.91 -4.26
C GLU A 45 -1.26 13.04 -5.76
N TYR A 46 -0.05 12.71 -6.23
CA TYR A 46 0.33 12.85 -7.64
C TYR A 46 -0.25 11.76 -8.56
N GLN A 47 -0.59 10.60 -8.01
CA GLN A 47 -1.29 9.54 -8.73
C GLN A 47 -2.78 9.88 -8.87
N LYS A 48 -3.38 10.45 -7.84
CA LYS A 48 -4.78 10.91 -7.88
C LYS A 48 -4.96 12.00 -8.92
N ASP A 49 -4.03 12.95 -9.04
CA ASP A 49 -4.11 14.03 -10.01
C ASP A 49 -4.17 13.49 -11.44
N ILE A 50 -3.23 12.61 -11.85
CA ILE A 50 -3.22 12.06 -13.21
C ILE A 50 -4.38 11.10 -13.50
N LEU A 51 -4.79 10.30 -12.51
CA LEU A 51 -5.96 9.43 -12.64
C LEU A 51 -7.25 10.24 -12.79
N ASN A 52 -7.36 11.39 -12.09
CA ASN A 52 -8.47 12.33 -12.25
C ASN A 52 -8.50 12.95 -13.67
N ASP A 53 -7.34 13.36 -14.20
CA ASP A 53 -7.23 13.90 -15.55
C ASP A 53 -7.63 12.85 -16.61
N CYS A 54 -7.32 11.58 -16.36
CA CYS A 54 -7.73 10.46 -17.21
C CYS A 54 -9.18 10.00 -16.96
N ARG A 55 -9.94 10.68 -16.11
CA ARG A 55 -11.36 10.41 -15.81
C ARG A 55 -11.63 9.04 -15.19
N TYR A 56 -10.76 8.59 -14.27
CA TYR A 56 -11.04 7.42 -13.44
C TYR A 56 -11.85 7.80 -12.20
N ARG A 57 -12.68 6.87 -11.72
CA ARG A 57 -13.13 6.88 -10.34
C ARG A 57 -11.97 6.42 -9.46
N ILE A 58 -11.62 7.21 -8.46
CA ILE A 58 -10.47 6.94 -7.60
C ILE A 58 -10.96 6.76 -6.18
N ILE A 59 -10.76 5.57 -5.64
CA ILE A 59 -11.07 5.26 -4.25
C ILE A 59 -9.75 5.06 -3.51
N SER A 60 -9.60 5.74 -2.40
CA SER A 60 -8.50 5.50 -1.47
C SER A 60 -9.04 5.55 -0.04
N TYR A 61 -8.40 4.83 0.87
CA TYR A 61 -8.79 4.85 2.27
C TYR A 61 -7.55 4.74 3.16
N ASP A 62 -7.67 5.25 4.39
CA ASP A 62 -6.65 5.06 5.39
C ASP A 62 -6.85 3.71 6.10
N ILE A 63 -5.79 2.93 6.19
CA ILE A 63 -5.75 1.71 7.00
C ILE A 63 -6.06 2.07 8.45
N ARG A 64 -6.85 1.23 9.16
CA ARG A 64 -7.19 1.47 10.57
C ARG A 64 -5.99 1.90 11.40
N GLY A 65 -6.17 2.92 12.23
CA GLY A 65 -5.13 3.48 13.09
C GLY A 65 -4.09 4.34 12.39
N LEU A 66 -4.09 4.40 11.05
CA LEU A 66 -3.26 5.29 10.24
C LEU A 66 -4.11 6.41 9.62
N GLY A 67 -3.47 7.50 9.21
CA GLY A 67 -4.15 8.67 8.66
C GLY A 67 -5.30 9.15 9.54
N MET A 68 -6.50 9.24 8.98
CA MET A 68 -7.72 9.68 9.65
C MET A 68 -8.63 8.52 10.08
N SER A 69 -8.27 7.27 9.80
CA SER A 69 -9.06 6.11 10.22
C SER A 69 -9.00 5.87 11.72
N GLN A 70 -10.10 5.30 12.24
CA GLN A 70 -10.24 5.06 13.69
C GLN A 70 -9.14 4.16 14.23
N VAL A 71 -8.62 4.52 15.38
CA VAL A 71 -7.71 3.70 16.16
C VAL A 71 -8.50 2.61 16.89
N MET A 72 -8.17 1.36 16.63
CA MET A 72 -8.77 0.20 17.28
C MET A 72 -7.77 -0.42 18.26
N GLY A 73 -8.27 -1.12 19.28
CA GLY A 73 -7.42 -1.83 20.24
C GLY A 73 -6.83 -3.15 19.69
N ARG A 74 -7.33 -3.63 18.54
CA ARG A 74 -6.96 -4.92 17.91
C ARG A 74 -7.39 -4.97 16.45
N GLY A 75 -7.09 -6.07 15.76
CA GLY A 75 -7.53 -6.33 14.39
C GLY A 75 -6.64 -5.61 13.36
N TYR A 76 -5.35 -5.70 13.54
CA TYR A 76 -4.36 -5.13 12.62
C TYR A 76 -3.67 -6.20 11.76
N ASP A 77 -4.02 -7.48 11.96
CA ASP A 77 -3.58 -8.58 11.10
C ASP A 77 -4.11 -8.41 9.66
N TYR A 78 -3.43 -9.02 8.70
CA TYR A 78 -3.78 -8.85 7.28
C TYR A 78 -5.17 -9.40 6.96
N ASP A 79 -5.67 -10.36 7.71
CA ASP A 79 -7.03 -10.87 7.56
C ASP A 79 -8.06 -9.78 7.83
N GLN A 80 -7.91 -9.06 8.94
CA GLN A 80 -8.82 -7.97 9.29
C GLN A 80 -8.64 -6.78 8.35
N LEU A 81 -7.39 -6.45 7.94
CA LEU A 81 -7.14 -5.37 7.00
C LEU A 81 -7.73 -5.67 5.61
N ALA A 82 -7.71 -6.92 5.16
CA ALA A 82 -8.40 -7.36 3.95
C ALA A 82 -9.94 -7.28 4.08
N ILE A 83 -10.51 -7.59 5.27
CA ILE A 83 -11.93 -7.41 5.56
C ILE A 83 -12.30 -5.92 5.56
N ASP A 84 -11.44 -5.04 6.05
CA ASP A 84 -11.65 -3.59 5.99
C ASP A 84 -11.78 -3.12 4.54
N MET A 85 -10.82 -3.52 3.70
CA MET A 85 -10.86 -3.21 2.27
C MET A 85 -12.11 -3.77 1.61
N HIS A 86 -12.49 -5.02 1.92
CA HIS A 86 -13.73 -5.62 1.41
C HIS A 86 -14.96 -4.80 1.81
N SER A 87 -15.01 -4.31 3.05
CA SER A 87 -16.09 -3.45 3.55
C SER A 87 -16.20 -2.13 2.75
N VAL A 88 -15.06 -1.54 2.37
CA VAL A 88 -15.04 -0.36 1.49
C VAL A 88 -15.62 -0.71 0.12
N LEU A 89 -15.14 -1.79 -0.53
CA LEU A 89 -15.57 -2.17 -1.88
C LEU A 89 -17.05 -2.54 -1.95
N ILE A 90 -17.57 -3.28 -0.96
CA ILE A 90 -19.01 -3.62 -0.93
C ILE A 90 -19.89 -2.39 -0.65
N THR A 91 -19.51 -1.54 0.30
CA THR A 91 -20.32 -0.36 0.67
C THR A 91 -20.41 0.62 -0.50
N LEU A 92 -19.33 0.80 -1.27
CA LEU A 92 -19.29 1.64 -2.47
C LEU A 92 -19.84 0.92 -3.71
N ASN A 93 -20.22 -0.36 -3.57
CA ASN A 93 -20.75 -1.23 -4.61
C ASN A 93 -19.91 -1.20 -5.90
N VAL A 94 -18.59 -1.32 -5.77
CA VAL A 94 -17.67 -1.31 -6.93
C VAL A 94 -17.32 -2.72 -7.37
N HIS A 95 -17.14 -2.86 -8.68
CA HIS A 95 -16.78 -4.11 -9.36
C HIS A 95 -15.78 -3.79 -10.47
N ASN A 96 -15.06 -4.81 -10.94
CA ASN A 96 -14.06 -4.70 -12.01
C ASN A 96 -12.99 -3.62 -11.72
N VAL A 97 -12.61 -3.49 -10.44
CA VAL A 97 -11.63 -2.47 -10.05
C VAL A 97 -10.21 -2.89 -10.42
N THR A 98 -9.36 -1.91 -10.72
CA THR A 98 -7.91 -2.09 -10.64
C THR A 98 -7.49 -1.79 -9.21
N LEU A 99 -6.98 -2.81 -8.51
CA LEU A 99 -6.53 -2.70 -7.13
C LEU A 99 -5.03 -2.41 -7.12
N VAL A 100 -4.61 -1.31 -6.49
CA VAL A 100 -3.21 -0.87 -6.41
C VAL A 100 -2.76 -0.88 -4.97
N GLY A 101 -1.84 -1.76 -4.61
CA GLY A 101 -1.26 -1.86 -3.27
C GLY A 101 0.20 -1.48 -3.23
N PHE A 102 0.56 -0.53 -2.36
CA PHE A 102 1.94 -0.13 -2.12
C PHE A 102 2.46 -0.74 -0.83
N SER A 103 3.67 -1.36 -0.87
CA SER A 103 4.36 -1.86 0.33
C SER A 103 3.47 -2.81 1.14
N MET A 104 3.18 -2.52 2.42
CA MET A 104 2.22 -3.27 3.25
C MET A 104 0.83 -3.33 2.60
N GLY A 105 0.40 -2.26 1.91
CA GLY A 105 -0.85 -2.26 1.15
C GLY A 105 -0.88 -3.32 0.06
N GLY A 106 0.28 -3.64 -0.52
CA GLY A 106 0.43 -4.77 -1.46
C GLY A 106 0.17 -6.11 -0.79
N ALA A 107 0.72 -6.33 0.41
CA ALA A 107 0.47 -7.57 1.18
C ALA A 107 -1.03 -7.70 1.58
N ILE A 108 -1.67 -6.59 1.96
CA ILE A 108 -3.12 -6.56 2.23
C ILE A 108 -3.91 -6.93 0.96
N CYS A 109 -3.51 -6.41 -0.21
CA CYS A 109 -4.15 -6.75 -1.48
C CYS A 109 -3.98 -8.24 -1.83
N VAL A 110 -2.81 -8.83 -1.62
CA VAL A 110 -2.56 -10.27 -1.83
C VAL A 110 -3.46 -11.11 -0.90
N ARG A 111 -3.52 -10.79 0.40
CA ARG A 111 -4.42 -11.44 1.36
C ARG A 111 -5.90 -11.27 0.97
N TYR A 112 -6.26 -10.09 0.44
CA TYR A 112 -7.61 -9.86 -0.08
C TYR A 112 -7.94 -10.79 -1.25
N MET A 113 -7.03 -10.93 -2.22
CA MET A 113 -7.24 -11.78 -3.39
C MET A 113 -7.39 -13.25 -3.00
N SER A 114 -6.61 -13.74 -2.06
CA SER A 114 -6.73 -15.09 -1.52
C SER A 114 -8.07 -15.31 -0.81
N LYS A 115 -8.52 -14.34 -0.01
CA LYS A 115 -9.70 -14.47 0.87
C LYS A 115 -11.03 -14.26 0.14
N PHE A 116 -11.09 -13.31 -0.80
CA PHE A 116 -12.30 -12.87 -1.48
C PHE A 116 -12.31 -13.13 -3.00
N GLY A 117 -11.17 -13.56 -3.55
CA GLY A 117 -11.04 -13.86 -4.98
C GLY A 117 -11.20 -12.63 -5.87
N LYS A 118 -11.52 -12.90 -7.13
CA LYS A 118 -11.59 -11.89 -8.20
C LYS A 118 -12.97 -11.26 -8.44
N GLU A 119 -13.96 -11.55 -7.61
CA GLU A 119 -15.35 -11.13 -7.87
C GLU A 119 -15.49 -9.62 -8.13
N ARG A 120 -14.70 -8.81 -7.41
CA ARG A 120 -14.72 -7.35 -7.52
C ARG A 120 -13.49 -6.75 -8.19
N VAL A 121 -12.43 -7.53 -8.34
CA VAL A 121 -11.12 -7.08 -8.85
C VAL A 121 -10.85 -7.68 -10.21
N SER A 122 -10.58 -6.85 -11.20
CA SER A 122 -10.22 -7.29 -12.55
C SER A 122 -8.71 -7.26 -12.81
N LYS A 123 -7.99 -6.39 -12.13
CA LYS A 123 -6.53 -6.21 -12.25
C LYS A 123 -5.90 -5.89 -10.91
N LEU A 124 -4.67 -6.35 -10.69
CA LEU A 124 -3.89 -6.09 -9.49
C LEU A 124 -2.58 -5.39 -9.84
N VAL A 125 -2.21 -4.38 -9.06
CA VAL A 125 -0.90 -3.71 -9.14
C VAL A 125 -0.22 -3.81 -7.79
N LEU A 126 0.96 -4.40 -7.76
CA LEU A 126 1.81 -4.54 -6.58
C LEU A 126 3.03 -3.62 -6.74
N ALA A 127 3.02 -2.51 -6.01
CA ALA A 127 4.02 -1.45 -6.11
C ALA A 127 4.96 -1.48 -4.89
N GLY A 128 6.23 -1.83 -5.06
CA GLY A 128 7.18 -1.96 -3.94
C GLY A 128 6.64 -2.83 -2.80
N ALA A 129 5.87 -3.87 -3.13
CA ALA A 129 5.06 -4.61 -2.16
C ALA A 129 5.91 -5.38 -1.15
N ALA A 130 5.50 -5.36 0.13
CA ALA A 130 6.12 -6.12 1.23
C ALA A 130 5.67 -7.59 1.20
N VAL A 131 5.90 -8.26 0.08
CA VAL A 131 5.41 -9.60 -0.29
C VAL A 131 6.59 -10.46 -0.74
N PRO A 132 6.68 -11.73 -0.32
CA PRO A 132 5.69 -12.52 0.41
C PRO A 132 5.62 -12.23 1.92
N SER A 133 6.67 -11.72 2.50
CA SER A 133 6.76 -11.33 3.91
C SER A 133 7.77 -10.21 4.05
N TYR A 134 7.57 -9.30 4.99
CA TYR A 134 8.56 -8.25 5.26
C TYR A 134 9.78 -8.82 5.99
N THR A 135 9.57 -9.76 6.89
CA THR A 135 10.64 -10.45 7.61
C THR A 135 11.18 -11.64 6.83
N ARG A 136 12.41 -12.00 7.18
CA ARG A 136 13.08 -13.16 6.59
C ARG A 136 12.37 -14.45 6.91
N THR A 137 12.05 -15.22 5.86
CA THR A 137 11.47 -16.56 5.94
C THR A 137 12.23 -17.51 4.98
N ILE A 138 11.86 -18.80 4.99
CA ILE A 138 12.42 -19.76 4.02
C ILE A 138 12.09 -19.37 2.56
N HIS A 139 10.95 -18.70 2.35
CA HIS A 139 10.49 -18.26 1.04
C HIS A 139 10.94 -16.83 0.69
N ASN A 140 11.49 -16.10 1.68
CA ASN A 140 12.03 -14.76 1.50
C ASN A 140 13.33 -14.57 2.29
N PRO A 141 14.46 -15.13 1.80
CA PRO A 141 15.74 -15.09 2.54
C PRO A 141 16.35 -13.69 2.64
N GLU A 142 15.93 -12.74 1.80
CA GLU A 142 16.40 -11.34 1.82
C GLU A 142 15.48 -10.40 2.62
N GLY A 143 14.45 -10.93 3.27
CA GLY A 143 13.60 -10.17 4.19
C GLY A 143 14.39 -9.59 5.36
N GLN A 144 13.82 -8.59 6.02
CA GLN A 144 14.41 -7.97 7.20
C GLN A 144 14.55 -8.98 8.33
N SER A 145 15.61 -8.85 9.16
CA SER A 145 15.69 -9.70 10.34
C SER A 145 14.60 -9.34 11.36
N ILE A 146 14.10 -10.33 12.09
CA ILE A 146 13.12 -10.10 13.17
C ILE A 146 13.64 -9.07 14.18
N ASP A 147 14.94 -9.10 14.51
CA ASP A 147 15.56 -8.16 15.45
C ASP A 147 15.54 -6.72 14.90
N ALA A 148 15.78 -6.52 13.59
CA ALA A 148 15.69 -5.20 12.98
C ALA A 148 14.26 -4.65 13.06
N VAL A 149 13.24 -5.49 12.81
CA VAL A 149 11.85 -5.07 12.91
C VAL A 149 11.44 -4.84 14.38
N ASN A 150 11.93 -5.62 15.32
CA ASN A 150 11.72 -5.38 16.75
C ASN A 150 12.34 -4.05 17.19
N GLN A 151 13.54 -3.70 16.71
CA GLN A 151 14.15 -2.38 16.96
C GLN A 151 13.32 -1.24 16.37
N LEU A 152 12.77 -1.42 15.15
CA LEU A 152 11.87 -0.45 14.54
C LEU A 152 10.61 -0.25 15.38
N ILE A 153 10.01 -1.33 15.89
CA ILE A 153 8.84 -1.28 16.79
C ILE A 153 9.21 -0.57 18.10
N GLU A 154 10.36 -0.87 18.69
CA GLU A 154 10.83 -0.18 19.91
C GLU A 154 11.02 1.33 19.68
N GLN A 155 11.55 1.72 18.53
CA GLN A 155 11.64 3.13 18.16
C GLN A 155 10.26 3.80 18.02
N CYS A 156 9.25 3.07 17.58
CA CYS A 156 7.86 3.57 17.57
C CYS A 156 7.35 3.88 18.98
N TYR A 157 7.72 3.09 19.99
CA TYR A 157 7.36 3.34 21.38
C TYR A 157 8.14 4.51 22.00
N THR A 158 9.44 4.61 21.70
CA THR A 158 10.33 5.54 22.39
C THR A 158 10.42 6.91 21.73
N ASN A 159 10.49 6.96 20.40
CA ASN A 159 10.59 8.22 19.63
C ASN A 159 10.07 8.04 18.20
N ARG A 160 8.76 7.88 18.06
CA ARG A 160 8.11 7.71 16.75
C ARG A 160 8.43 8.82 15.74
N PRO A 161 8.47 10.13 16.10
CA PRO A 161 8.87 11.16 15.13
C PRO A 161 10.26 10.94 14.56
N LYS A 162 11.24 10.56 15.37
CA LYS A 162 12.60 10.23 14.91
C LYS A 162 12.60 8.99 14.03
N MET A 163 11.90 7.93 14.44
CA MET A 163 11.77 6.70 13.65
C MET A 163 11.20 7.01 12.25
N VAL A 164 10.13 7.79 12.15
CA VAL A 164 9.52 8.18 10.87
C VAL A 164 10.49 8.99 10.01
N HIS A 165 11.24 9.93 10.62
CA HIS A 165 12.26 10.70 9.92
C HIS A 165 13.35 9.78 9.33
N ASP A 166 13.92 8.89 10.17
CA ASP A 166 15.01 8.00 9.78
C ASP A 166 14.54 6.97 8.72
N PHE A 167 13.30 6.47 8.86
CA PHE A 167 12.68 5.59 7.87
C PHE A 167 12.56 6.31 6.51
N GLY A 168 12.06 7.54 6.51
CA GLY A 168 11.91 8.36 5.30
C GLY A 168 13.21 8.52 4.51
N GLN A 169 14.37 8.62 5.20
CA GLN A 169 15.68 8.73 4.53
C GLN A 169 16.06 7.48 3.71
N ASN A 170 15.42 6.34 3.96
CA ASN A 170 15.69 5.08 3.27
C ASN A 170 14.63 4.72 2.20
N VAL A 171 13.53 5.48 2.13
CA VAL A 171 12.42 5.19 1.21
C VAL A 171 12.77 5.57 -0.23
N PHE A 172 13.47 6.69 -0.43
CA PHE A 172 13.78 7.23 -1.76
C PHE A 172 15.24 6.99 -2.13
N ALA A 173 15.49 6.66 -3.39
CA ALA A 173 16.85 6.57 -3.95
C ALA A 173 17.37 7.95 -4.38
N LEU A 174 16.45 8.86 -4.76
CA LEU A 174 16.78 10.21 -5.22
C LEU A 174 16.62 11.23 -4.10
N ASN A 175 17.33 12.34 -4.22
CA ASN A 175 17.18 13.46 -3.29
C ASN A 175 16.07 14.39 -3.80
N HIS A 176 14.96 14.42 -3.09
CA HIS A 176 13.77 15.25 -3.44
C HIS A 176 13.71 16.59 -2.70
N GLY A 177 14.75 16.93 -1.92
CA GLY A 177 14.79 18.19 -1.15
C GLY A 177 14.04 18.14 0.17
N SER A 178 14.29 19.16 1.01
CA SER A 178 13.77 19.24 2.38
C SER A 178 12.25 19.39 2.43
N GLU A 179 11.66 20.14 1.51
CA GLU A 179 10.22 20.44 1.47
C GLU A 179 9.42 19.16 1.25
N PHE A 180 9.86 18.33 0.29
CA PHE A 180 9.24 17.03 0.04
C PHE A 180 9.40 16.09 1.23
N MET A 181 10.60 15.99 1.81
CA MET A 181 10.86 15.12 2.96
C MET A 181 10.07 15.56 4.21
N ASN A 182 9.85 16.85 4.40
CA ASN A 182 9.01 17.37 5.46
C ASN A 182 7.53 17.01 5.23
N TRP A 183 7.04 17.15 3.99
CA TRP A 183 5.71 16.71 3.61
C TRP A 183 5.53 15.20 3.85
N PHE A 184 6.47 14.37 3.36
CA PHE A 184 6.43 12.92 3.54
C PHE A 184 6.41 12.53 5.02
N THR A 185 7.29 13.13 5.84
CA THR A 185 7.29 12.93 7.29
C THR A 185 5.95 13.32 7.92
N SER A 186 5.35 14.42 7.48
CA SER A 186 4.07 14.90 8.02
C SER A 186 2.93 13.92 7.77
N ILE A 187 2.83 13.32 6.59
CA ILE A 187 1.79 12.34 6.26
C ILE A 187 2.01 11.00 6.96
N CYS A 188 3.25 10.60 7.22
CA CYS A 188 3.57 9.43 8.05
C CYS A 188 3.17 9.64 9.53
N LEU A 189 3.24 10.86 10.03
CA LEU A 189 2.90 11.20 11.41
C LEU A 189 1.40 11.35 11.67
N LYS A 190 0.55 11.40 10.63
CA LYS A 190 -0.92 11.44 10.79
C LYS A 190 -1.49 10.17 11.45
N GLY A 191 -0.81 9.04 11.30
CA GLY A 191 -1.18 7.80 12.00
C GLY A 191 -1.00 7.91 13.51
N SER A 192 -1.79 7.15 14.27
CA SER A 192 -1.64 7.01 15.71
C SER A 192 -0.40 6.18 16.08
N GLY A 193 0.13 6.38 17.30
CA GLY A 193 1.19 5.51 17.82
C GLY A 193 0.75 4.03 17.89
N ILE A 194 -0.48 3.78 18.33
CA ILE A 194 -1.05 2.42 18.38
C ILE A 194 -1.14 1.81 16.98
N GLY A 195 -1.70 2.53 16.02
CA GLY A 195 -1.82 2.05 14.64
C GLY A 195 -0.45 1.76 14.02
N THR A 196 0.51 2.67 14.18
CA THR A 196 1.89 2.50 13.67
C THR A 196 2.54 1.24 14.25
N ILE A 197 2.42 1.01 15.56
CA ILE A 197 3.03 -0.14 16.26
C ILE A 197 2.33 -1.45 15.84
N GLN A 198 1.01 -1.48 15.87
CA GLN A 198 0.27 -2.72 15.60
C GLN A 198 0.44 -3.17 14.14
N THR A 199 0.45 -2.24 13.18
CA THR A 199 0.73 -2.55 11.77
C THR A 199 2.20 -2.94 11.54
N ALA A 200 3.15 -2.41 12.31
CA ALA A 200 4.55 -2.88 12.29
C ALA A 200 4.69 -4.31 12.83
N ILE A 201 3.88 -4.68 13.84
CA ILE A 201 3.80 -6.05 14.36
C ILE A 201 3.26 -6.99 13.26
N SER A 202 2.24 -6.57 12.52
CA SER A 202 1.72 -7.35 11.38
C SER A 202 2.77 -7.52 10.28
N LEU A 203 3.52 -6.46 9.93
CA LEU A 203 4.65 -6.56 9.00
C LEU A 203 5.71 -7.57 9.48
N ARG A 204 5.95 -7.65 10.79
CA ARG A 204 6.91 -8.61 11.36
C ARG A 204 6.43 -10.06 11.28
N ASP A 205 5.15 -10.29 11.55
CA ASP A 205 4.62 -11.62 11.87
C ASP A 205 3.87 -12.28 10.71
N GLU A 206 3.39 -11.49 9.71
CA GLU A 206 2.56 -12.00 8.63
C GLU A 206 3.37 -12.45 7.43
N ASP A 207 2.89 -13.54 6.80
CA ASP A 207 3.41 -14.11 5.57
C ASP A 207 2.23 -14.37 4.61
N VAL A 208 2.35 -13.94 3.36
CA VAL A 208 1.35 -14.13 2.31
C VAL A 208 1.89 -14.94 1.13
N TYR A 209 2.93 -15.75 1.35
CA TYR A 209 3.53 -16.57 0.29
C TYR A 209 2.52 -17.51 -0.35
N GLN A 210 1.72 -18.21 0.45
CA GLN A 210 0.70 -19.12 -0.07
C GLN A 210 -0.44 -18.41 -0.79
N ASP A 211 -0.74 -17.16 -0.37
CA ASP A 211 -1.80 -16.35 -0.97
C ASP A 211 -1.47 -15.93 -2.42
N LEU A 212 -0.17 -15.88 -2.79
CA LEU A 212 0.27 -15.54 -4.16
C LEU A 212 -0.28 -16.49 -5.22
N PHE A 213 -0.40 -17.76 -4.90
CA PHE A 213 -0.91 -18.80 -5.81
C PHE A 213 -2.43 -18.71 -6.07
N GLU A 214 -3.14 -17.97 -5.20
CA GLU A 214 -4.58 -17.75 -5.34
C GLU A 214 -4.93 -16.54 -6.19
N ILE A 215 -3.94 -15.76 -6.65
CA ILE A 215 -4.15 -14.60 -7.52
C ILE A 215 -4.48 -15.09 -8.94
N LYS A 216 -5.71 -14.79 -9.40
CA LYS A 216 -6.26 -15.24 -10.70
C LYS A 216 -6.68 -14.07 -11.59
N VAL A 217 -5.99 -12.95 -11.47
CA VAL A 217 -6.16 -11.75 -12.31
C VAL A 217 -4.82 -11.31 -12.83
N THR A 218 -4.81 -10.65 -13.98
CA THR A 218 -3.58 -10.05 -14.53
C THR A 218 -2.98 -9.09 -13.52
N THR A 219 -1.71 -9.28 -13.20
CA THR A 219 -1.01 -8.57 -12.13
C THR A 219 0.21 -7.82 -12.67
N LEU A 220 0.28 -6.53 -12.39
CA LEU A 220 1.47 -5.72 -12.64
C LEU A 220 2.30 -5.60 -11.37
N ILE A 221 3.57 -5.97 -11.43
CA ILE A 221 4.53 -5.81 -10.35
C ILE A 221 5.47 -4.67 -10.73
N MET A 222 5.41 -3.56 -9.99
CA MET A 222 6.30 -2.41 -10.15
C MET A 222 7.25 -2.33 -8.96
N HIS A 223 8.55 -2.34 -9.18
CA HIS A 223 9.52 -2.39 -8.08
C HIS A 223 10.81 -1.63 -8.36
N GLY A 224 11.30 -0.89 -7.36
CA GLY A 224 12.57 -0.19 -7.42
C GLY A 224 13.75 -1.14 -7.31
N VAL A 225 14.71 -1.02 -8.23
CA VAL A 225 15.94 -1.84 -8.19
C VAL A 225 16.83 -1.47 -7.00
N LEU A 226 16.73 -0.22 -6.54
CA LEU A 226 17.49 0.32 -5.41
C LEU A 226 16.71 0.30 -4.09
N ASP A 227 15.62 -0.46 -4.01
CA ASP A 227 14.78 -0.55 -2.82
C ASP A 227 15.53 -1.21 -1.65
N LYS A 228 15.71 -0.43 -0.56
CA LYS A 228 16.37 -0.86 0.68
C LYS A 228 15.38 -1.33 1.76
N ILE A 229 14.10 -1.09 1.55
CA ILE A 229 13.01 -1.44 2.48
C ILE A 229 12.47 -2.83 2.15
N CYS A 230 12.07 -3.02 0.90
CA CYS A 230 11.67 -4.30 0.31
C CYS A 230 12.62 -4.60 -0.86
N PRO A 231 13.70 -5.38 -0.66
CA PRO A 231 14.67 -5.67 -1.73
C PRO A 231 14.01 -6.16 -3.02
N PHE A 232 14.66 -5.86 -4.17
CA PHE A 232 14.12 -6.21 -5.49
C PHE A 232 13.82 -7.71 -5.67
N SER A 233 14.47 -8.58 -4.89
CA SER A 233 14.17 -10.01 -4.84
C SER A 233 12.71 -10.33 -4.47
N PHE A 234 12.04 -9.45 -3.71
CA PHE A 234 10.60 -9.60 -3.42
C PHE A 234 9.77 -9.59 -4.70
N ALA A 235 10.11 -8.70 -5.64
CA ALA A 235 9.44 -8.64 -6.94
C ALA A 235 9.67 -9.90 -7.79
N LEU A 236 10.87 -10.48 -7.72
CA LEU A 236 11.20 -11.73 -8.41
C LEU A 236 10.37 -12.89 -7.87
N ILE A 237 10.23 -13.01 -6.53
CA ILE A 237 9.40 -14.03 -5.89
C ILE A 237 7.93 -13.86 -6.30
N MET A 238 7.39 -12.65 -6.26
CA MET A 238 6.02 -12.37 -6.70
C MET A 238 5.82 -12.79 -8.16
N HIS A 239 6.75 -12.44 -9.04
CA HIS A 239 6.68 -12.77 -10.46
C HIS A 239 6.79 -14.27 -10.74
N GLU A 240 7.55 -15.01 -9.93
CA GLU A 240 7.66 -16.46 -10.03
C GLU A 240 6.37 -17.16 -9.57
N CYS A 241 5.72 -16.65 -8.53
CA CYS A 241 4.55 -17.28 -7.92
C CYS A 241 3.21 -16.91 -8.58
N ILE A 242 3.10 -15.70 -9.18
CA ILE A 242 1.85 -15.23 -9.80
C ILE A 242 1.88 -15.59 -11.29
N GLU A 243 1.01 -16.51 -11.70
CA GLU A 243 0.97 -17.09 -13.06
C GLU A 243 0.82 -16.05 -14.17
N ASP A 244 -0.11 -15.09 -14.00
CA ASP A 244 -0.36 -14.01 -14.98
C ASP A 244 0.18 -12.68 -14.43
N SER A 245 1.50 -12.51 -14.45
CA SER A 245 2.15 -11.31 -13.95
C SER A 245 3.13 -10.67 -14.94
N ILE A 246 3.22 -9.36 -14.88
CA ILE A 246 4.13 -8.51 -15.64
C ILE A 246 5.05 -7.82 -14.65
N LEU A 247 6.37 -8.01 -14.76
CA LEU A 247 7.37 -7.35 -13.92
C LEU A 247 7.93 -6.09 -14.60
N CYS A 248 7.72 -4.93 -13.99
CA CYS A 248 8.25 -3.65 -14.41
C CYS A 248 9.29 -3.15 -13.40
N LYS A 249 10.56 -3.10 -13.82
CA LYS A 249 11.69 -2.62 -13.01
C LYS A 249 11.77 -1.11 -13.07
N PHE A 250 12.01 -0.47 -11.93
CA PHE A 250 12.31 0.96 -11.80
C PHE A 250 13.79 1.10 -11.43
N GLU A 251 14.62 1.31 -12.43
CA GLU A 251 16.08 1.17 -12.33
C GLU A 251 16.73 2.21 -11.40
N TYR A 252 16.12 3.39 -11.27
CA TYR A 252 16.65 4.50 -10.49
C TYR A 252 15.89 4.77 -9.19
N SER A 253 14.92 3.91 -8.86
CA SER A 253 14.03 4.11 -7.72
C SER A 253 14.41 3.24 -6.53
N GLY A 254 14.22 3.79 -5.33
CA GLY A 254 14.14 3.07 -4.07
C GLY A 254 12.73 2.50 -3.84
N HIS A 255 12.33 2.45 -2.57
CA HIS A 255 10.99 2.00 -2.19
C HIS A 255 9.89 2.94 -2.70
N GLY A 256 10.17 4.24 -2.70
CA GLY A 256 9.25 5.30 -3.12
C GLY A 256 9.16 5.48 -4.63
N ILE A 257 8.98 4.40 -5.40
CA ILE A 257 8.90 4.39 -6.87
C ILE A 257 7.84 5.36 -7.43
N PHE A 258 6.76 5.58 -6.67
CA PHE A 258 5.65 6.48 -7.02
C PHE A 258 6.08 7.95 -7.06
N TYR A 259 7.28 8.26 -6.58
CA TYR A 259 7.84 9.60 -6.60
C TYR A 259 9.26 9.66 -7.20
N ASP A 260 10.13 8.69 -6.97
CA ASP A 260 11.48 8.65 -7.55
C ASP A 260 11.43 8.70 -9.10
N GLU A 261 10.60 7.87 -9.72
CA GLU A 261 10.34 7.87 -11.17
C GLU A 261 8.85 8.12 -11.45
N ARG A 262 8.31 9.21 -10.91
CA ARG A 262 6.86 9.52 -10.84
C ARG A 262 6.17 9.49 -12.20
N GLU A 263 6.73 10.15 -13.20
CA GLU A 263 6.13 10.21 -14.55
C GLU A 263 6.04 8.80 -15.16
N ARG A 264 7.10 8.01 -15.01
CA ARG A 264 7.14 6.63 -15.49
C ARG A 264 6.18 5.73 -14.72
N PHE A 265 6.11 5.89 -13.39
CA PHE A 265 5.14 5.16 -12.56
C PHE A 265 3.71 5.42 -13.03
N ASN A 266 3.35 6.68 -13.22
CA ASN A 266 2.03 7.09 -13.66
C ASN A 266 1.71 6.56 -15.06
N GLN A 267 2.65 6.63 -16.02
CA GLN A 267 2.45 6.13 -17.37
C GLN A 267 2.26 4.61 -17.39
N VAL A 268 3.12 3.86 -16.70
CA VAL A 268 3.03 2.38 -16.62
C VAL A 268 1.72 1.94 -15.97
N LEU A 269 1.29 2.65 -14.92
CA LEU A 269 0.01 2.39 -14.26
C LEU A 269 -1.16 2.58 -15.22
N ILE A 270 -1.21 3.72 -15.94
CA ILE A 270 -2.30 4.03 -16.89
C ILE A 270 -2.28 3.03 -18.05
N ASP A 271 -1.12 2.74 -18.63
CA ASP A 271 -1.01 1.78 -19.73
C ASP A 271 -1.53 0.40 -19.34
N PHE A 272 -1.25 -0.04 -18.11
CA PHE A 272 -1.76 -1.31 -17.58
C PHE A 272 -3.27 -1.29 -17.36
N ILE A 273 -3.82 -0.20 -16.83
CA ILE A 273 -5.27 -0.08 -16.61
C ILE A 273 -6.03 -0.13 -17.95
N GLU A 274 -5.47 0.46 -19.01
CA GLU A 274 -6.11 0.56 -20.34
C GLU A 274 -6.01 -0.72 -21.19
N GLN A 275 -5.11 -1.64 -20.90
CA GLN A 275 -5.06 -2.98 -21.52
C GLN A 275 -6.31 -3.80 -21.22
#